data_f1a3b1f0cddb3c5b7cb636adbfa0de49
#
_entry.id   f1a3b1f0cddb3c5b7cb636adbfa0de49
#
_cell.length_a   1.000
_cell.length_b   1.000
_cell.length_c   1.000
_cell.angle_alpha   90.00
_cell.angle_beta   90.00
_cell.angle_gamma   90.00
#
_symmetry.space_group_name_H-M   'P 1'
#
loop_
_entity.id
_entity.type
_entity.pdbx_description
1 polymer ?
#
loop_
_entity_poly.entity_id
_entity_poly.type
_entity_poly.pdbx_seq_one_letter_code
_entity_poly.pdbx_strand_id
1 'polypeptide(L)'
;VALFGCGDSVSFSSSFCDALGVIYHELQHTGCTFTGEVDLSEYRFDGSGGVIDGKFVGLPIDDNNESDRTDTRIKKWTDRLKVTVLS
;
A
#
# COMPACT_ATOMS: atom_id res chain seq x y z
N VAL A 1 10.98 2.89 6.88
CA VAL A 1 9.73 2.19 7.22
C VAL A 1 8.96 1.89 5.94
N ALA A 2 8.52 0.66 5.79
CA ALA A 2 7.66 0.22 4.70
C ALA A 2 6.37 -0.34 5.28
N LEU A 3 5.24 0.07 4.73
CA LEU A 3 3.92 -0.29 5.22
C LEU A 3 3.20 -1.22 4.26
N PHE A 4 2.34 -2.10 4.79
CA PHE A 4 1.39 -2.85 3.99
C PHE A 4 0.07 -2.94 4.75
N GLY A 5 -1.01 -3.17 4.01
CA GLY A 5 -2.34 -3.28 4.62
C GLY A 5 -3.30 -4.03 3.72
N CYS A 6 -4.33 -4.60 4.33
CA CYS A 6 -5.36 -5.35 3.63
C CYS A 6 -6.61 -4.51 3.41
N GLY A 7 -7.34 -4.81 2.34
CA GLY A 7 -8.60 -4.16 2.03
C GLY A 7 -9.43 -4.99 1.07
N ASP A 8 -10.66 -4.53 0.82
CA ASP A 8 -11.58 -5.12 -0.14
C ASP A 8 -11.99 -4.03 -1.14
N SER A 9 -11.42 -4.07 -2.33
CA SER A 9 -11.61 -3.03 -3.35
C SER A 9 -13.01 -3.02 -3.98
N VAL A 10 -13.78 -4.10 -3.81
CA VAL A 10 -15.16 -4.19 -4.32
C VAL A 10 -16.17 -3.77 -3.27
N SER A 11 -16.14 -4.40 -2.08
CA SER A 11 -17.10 -4.13 -1.01
C SER A 11 -16.85 -2.79 -0.32
N PHE A 12 -15.60 -2.35 -0.24
CA PHE A 12 -15.20 -1.11 0.42
C PHE A 12 -14.36 -0.24 -0.51
N SER A 13 -14.85 -0.03 -1.73
CA SER A 13 -14.12 0.68 -2.78
C SER A 13 -13.78 2.13 -2.44
N SER A 14 -14.64 2.82 -1.67
CA SER A 14 -14.42 4.22 -1.31
C SER A 14 -13.51 4.42 -0.09
N SER A 15 -13.15 3.33 0.60
CA SER A 15 -12.27 3.35 1.77
C SER A 15 -11.17 2.28 1.66
N PHE A 16 -10.80 1.91 0.45
CA PHE A 16 -9.85 0.83 0.19
C PHE A 16 -8.50 1.08 0.87
N CYS A 17 -8.12 0.18 1.78
CA CYS A 17 -6.85 0.24 2.52
C CYS A 17 -6.62 1.56 3.26
N ASP A 18 -7.65 2.18 3.80
CA ASP A 18 -7.54 3.43 4.57
C ASP A 18 -6.58 3.30 5.76
N ALA A 19 -6.44 2.10 6.34
CA ALA A 19 -5.54 1.86 7.45
C ALA A 19 -4.08 2.22 7.12
N LEU A 20 -3.66 2.12 5.86
CA LEU A 20 -2.33 2.56 5.44
C LEU A 20 -2.14 4.05 5.71
N GLY A 21 -3.14 4.86 5.41
CA GLY A 21 -3.09 6.30 5.67
C GLY A 21 -3.06 6.63 7.15
N VAL A 22 -3.83 5.89 7.96
CA VAL A 22 -3.86 6.07 9.41
C VAL A 22 -2.46 5.82 10.01
N ILE A 23 -1.84 4.70 9.65
CA ILE A 23 -0.50 4.35 10.14
C ILE A 23 0.52 5.38 9.64
N TYR A 24 0.45 5.77 8.38
CA TYR A 24 1.35 6.77 7.80
C TYR A 24 1.30 8.08 8.59
N HIS A 25 0.11 8.62 8.84
CA HIS A 25 -0.05 9.86 9.57
C HIS A 25 0.46 9.77 11.00
N GLU A 26 0.22 8.66 11.68
CA GLU A 26 0.71 8.46 13.05
C GLU A 26 2.24 8.40 13.10
N LEU A 27 2.88 7.73 12.13
CA LEU A 27 4.32 7.58 12.10
C LEU A 27 5.07 8.82 11.60
N GLN A 28 4.40 9.77 10.94
CA GLN A 28 5.03 11.00 10.49
C GLN A 28 5.66 11.80 11.64
N HIS A 29 5.06 11.71 12.84
CA HIS A 29 5.55 12.41 14.03
C HIS A 29 6.83 11.83 14.60
N THR A 30 7.24 10.65 14.16
CA THR A 30 8.45 9.98 14.68
C THR A 30 9.71 10.40 13.94
N GLY A 31 9.58 11.12 12.82
CA GLY A 31 10.72 11.47 11.97
C GLY A 31 11.26 10.33 11.13
N CYS A 32 10.56 9.17 11.06
CA CYS A 32 11.01 8.05 10.24
C CYS A 32 10.91 8.36 8.75
N THR A 33 11.71 7.67 7.94
CA THR A 33 11.66 7.75 6.48
C THR A 33 10.79 6.63 5.93
N PHE A 34 9.86 6.98 5.03
CA PHE A 34 8.97 6.02 4.39
C PHE A 34 9.51 5.59 3.02
N THR A 35 9.33 4.31 2.71
CA THR A 35 9.64 3.73 1.39
C THR A 35 8.59 2.69 1.05
N GLY A 36 8.61 2.15 -0.18
CA GLY A 36 7.69 1.09 -0.59
C GLY A 36 6.33 1.60 -1.07
N GLU A 37 6.25 2.84 -1.53
CA GLU A 37 5.03 3.37 -2.18
C GLU A 37 4.69 2.59 -3.46
N VAL A 38 3.38 2.50 -3.78
CA VAL A 38 2.87 1.70 -4.89
C VAL A 38 1.98 2.54 -5.80
N ASP A 39 2.13 2.38 -7.12
CA ASP A 39 1.30 3.07 -8.11
C ASP A 39 -0.16 2.62 -8.05
N LEU A 40 -1.07 3.54 -8.35
CA LEU A 40 -2.51 3.28 -8.37
C LEU A 40 -2.96 2.41 -9.53
N SER A 41 -2.18 2.33 -10.59
CA SER A 41 -2.59 1.75 -11.89
C SER A 41 -2.97 0.27 -11.83
N GLU A 42 -2.48 -0.47 -10.84
CA GLU A 42 -2.76 -1.90 -10.70
C GLU A 42 -4.00 -2.20 -9.85
N TYR A 43 -4.69 -1.17 -9.36
CA TYR A 43 -5.81 -1.31 -8.43
C TYR A 43 -7.07 -0.62 -8.96
N ARG A 44 -8.22 -1.20 -8.62
CA ARG A 44 -9.53 -0.63 -8.95
C ARG A 44 -10.27 -0.33 -7.66
N PHE A 45 -10.50 0.95 -7.40
CA PHE A 45 -11.18 1.43 -6.20
C PHE A 45 -11.68 2.86 -6.44
N ASP A 46 -12.61 3.33 -5.60
CA ASP A 46 -13.16 4.69 -5.73
C ASP A 46 -12.39 5.70 -4.89
N GLY A 47 -11.86 5.30 -3.74
CA GLY A 47 -11.09 6.17 -2.89
C GLY A 47 -10.32 5.42 -1.81
N SER A 48 -9.27 6.04 -1.28
CA SER A 48 -8.47 5.47 -0.21
C SER A 48 -7.74 6.56 0.58
N GLY A 49 -7.80 6.46 1.92
CA GLY A 49 -6.96 7.26 2.81
C GLY A 49 -5.49 6.88 2.73
N GLY A 50 -5.16 5.73 2.14
CA GLY A 50 -3.78 5.29 1.93
C GLY A 50 -3.09 5.93 0.73
N VAL A 51 -3.80 6.76 -0.05
CA VAL A 51 -3.24 7.46 -1.22
C VAL A 51 -2.78 8.85 -0.80
N ILE A 52 -1.50 9.12 -0.95
CA ILE A 52 -0.88 10.42 -0.68
C ILE A 52 -0.05 10.82 -1.90
N ASP A 53 -0.25 12.02 -2.41
CA ASP A 53 0.48 12.54 -3.59
C ASP A 53 0.39 11.61 -4.82
N GLY A 54 -0.77 11.01 -5.03
CA GLY A 54 -1.04 10.19 -6.22
C GLY A 54 -0.51 8.76 -6.16
N LYS A 55 -0.04 8.29 -4.99
CA LYS A 55 0.44 6.92 -4.79
C LYS A 55 -0.02 6.36 -3.46
N PHE A 56 -0.12 5.03 -3.37
CA PHE A 56 -0.29 4.38 -2.07
C PHE A 56 1.00 4.52 -1.25
N VAL A 57 0.86 4.84 0.03
CA VAL A 57 2.01 4.99 0.95
C VAL A 57 2.61 3.65 1.37
N GLY A 58 2.06 2.55 0.92
CA GLY A 58 2.54 1.18 1.19
C GLY A 58 1.89 0.21 0.23
N LEU A 59 2.01 -1.09 0.49
CA LEU A 59 1.46 -2.14 -0.35
C LEU A 59 0.01 -2.47 0.04
N PRO A 60 -0.98 -2.16 -0.82
CA PRO A 60 -2.36 -2.60 -0.60
C PRO A 60 -2.51 -4.07 -0.98
N ILE A 61 -3.14 -4.86 -0.11
CA ILE A 61 -3.41 -6.29 -0.36
C ILE A 61 -4.91 -6.50 -0.37
N ASP A 62 -5.44 -7.07 -1.45
CA ASP A 62 -6.84 -7.40 -1.60
C ASP A 62 -7.01 -8.90 -1.84
N ASP A 63 -6.97 -9.68 -0.76
CA ASP A 63 -7.16 -11.12 -0.83
C ASP A 63 -8.60 -11.54 -1.08
N ASN A 64 -9.56 -10.65 -0.85
CA ASN A 64 -10.97 -10.98 -1.08
C ASN A 64 -11.32 -11.03 -2.58
N ASN A 65 -10.73 -10.14 -3.38
CA ASN A 65 -11.07 -10.02 -4.80
C ASN A 65 -9.90 -10.38 -5.73
N GLU A 66 -8.67 -10.21 -5.26
CA GLU A 66 -7.46 -10.35 -6.08
C GLU A 66 -6.41 -11.23 -5.41
N SER A 67 -6.84 -12.29 -4.71
CA SER A 67 -5.93 -13.22 -4.03
C SER A 67 -4.91 -13.85 -4.96
N ASP A 68 -5.25 -14.03 -6.24
CA ASP A 68 -4.36 -14.55 -7.27
C ASP A 68 -3.17 -13.61 -7.57
N ARG A 69 -3.27 -12.34 -7.18
CA ARG A 69 -2.22 -11.34 -7.40
C ARG A 69 -1.37 -11.05 -6.17
N THR A 70 -1.81 -11.52 -5.00
CA THR A 70 -1.16 -11.18 -3.73
C THR A 70 0.30 -11.60 -3.69
N ASP A 71 0.62 -12.85 -4.03
CA ASP A 71 1.99 -13.35 -4.00
C ASP A 71 2.90 -12.56 -4.95
N THR A 72 2.45 -12.29 -6.17
CA THR A 72 3.19 -11.52 -7.16
C THR A 72 3.43 -10.08 -6.68
N ARG A 73 2.42 -9.45 -6.08
CA ARG A 73 2.53 -8.09 -5.56
C ARG A 73 3.53 -8.02 -4.42
N ILE A 74 3.47 -8.96 -3.48
CA ILE A 74 4.41 -9.01 -2.35
C ILE A 74 5.83 -9.22 -2.87
N LYS A 75 6.03 -10.15 -3.80
CA LYS A 75 7.36 -10.42 -4.35
C LYS A 75 7.96 -9.21 -5.05
N LYS A 76 7.21 -8.56 -5.92
CA LYS A 76 7.69 -7.37 -6.62
C LYS A 76 8.01 -6.24 -5.65
N TRP A 77 7.17 -6.04 -4.66
CA TRP A 77 7.33 -5.00 -3.67
C TRP A 77 8.57 -5.24 -2.80
N THR A 78 8.77 -6.47 -2.30
CA THR A 78 9.93 -6.81 -1.49
C THR A 78 11.22 -6.75 -2.30
N ASP A 79 11.20 -7.15 -3.57
CA ASP A 79 12.37 -7.04 -4.46
C ASP A 79 12.77 -5.55 -4.64
N ARG A 80 11.80 -4.66 -4.82
CA ARG A 80 12.06 -3.22 -4.87
C ARG A 80 12.64 -2.67 -3.58
N LEU A 81 12.12 -3.11 -2.43
CA LEU A 81 12.64 -2.71 -1.12
C LEU A 81 14.10 -3.10 -0.94
N LYS A 82 14.49 -4.29 -1.40
CA LYS A 82 15.87 -4.74 -1.34
C LYS A 82 16.79 -3.80 -2.10
N VAL A 83 16.40 -3.38 -3.30
CA VAL A 83 17.19 -2.44 -4.11
C VAL A 83 17.25 -1.07 -3.44
N THR A 84 16.14 -0.57 -2.90
CA THR A 84 16.06 0.76 -2.33
C THR A 84 16.76 0.86 -0.98
N VAL A 85 16.60 -0.14 -0.11
CA VAL A 85 17.07 -0.10 1.29
C VAL A 85 18.50 -0.62 1.42
N LEU A 86 18.88 -1.64 0.63
CA LEU A 86 20.18 -2.30 0.74
C LEU A 86 21.24 -1.74 -0.21
N SER A 87 20.83 -0.86 -1.11
CA SER A 87 21.79 -0.13 -1.96
C SER A 87 22.22 1.16 -1.26
#